data_53ac86768cc6fb2622613842e94cb6c7
#
_entry.id   53ac86768cc6fb2622613842e94cb6c7
#
_cell.length_a   1.000
_cell.length_b   1.000
_cell.length_c   1.000
_cell.angle_alpha   90.00
_cell.angle_beta   90.00
_cell.angle_gamma   90.00
#
_symmetry.space_group_name_H-M   'P 1'
#
loop_
_entity.id
_entity.type
_entity.pdbx_description
1 polymer ?
#
loop_
_entity_poly.entity_id
_entity_poly.type
_entity_poly.pdbx_seq_one_letter_code
_entity_poly.pdbx_strand_id
1 'polypeptide(L)'
;MKLTRRGLAGAAALLAIPSLARAQAGWPDRPVRVIVGFPGGSTPDIAARAVASHFQSVFGQPFVVENRAGAGGAIGTEAIARANDGHTIGISIGGPASTARILNPQLAYDPATDLMPISLLARLPFVVAVHPAVPARSLAELVAHAKANPGRLNYGSVGAGTLGHLVTAEFAARHGLDMTHVPFRSVPQSVTELVAGRIQLMAAASGAVLGQVRDGAVRALAITSDGRFPQAPEIPTATEQNEGSAAYGWVGLFAPPGTPAERIARLAAEAARGLAVPQTQAAMTAAGFEIVGSQPDTLRQLVASEIGRWGPLIQRLGIRPES
;
A
#
# COMPACT_ATOMS: atom_id res chain seq x y z
N MET A 1 80.79 25.33 -29.65
CA MET A 1 79.81 24.27 -29.91
C MET A 1 78.42 24.87 -29.74
N LYS A 2 77.72 25.13 -30.86
CA LYS A 2 76.40 25.81 -30.91
C LYS A 2 75.31 24.79 -30.79
N LEU A 3 74.57 24.75 -29.69
CA LEU A 3 73.39 23.93 -29.52
C LEU A 3 72.22 24.59 -30.28
N THR A 4 71.72 23.88 -31.25
CA THR A 4 70.63 24.33 -32.13
C THR A 4 69.25 24.13 -31.44
N ARG A 5 68.38 25.15 -31.56
CA ARG A 5 67.04 25.29 -30.98
C ARG A 5 65.96 24.32 -31.59
N ARG A 6 66.35 23.23 -32.18
CA ARG A 6 65.40 22.32 -32.88
C ARG A 6 65.01 21.01 -32.17
N GLY A 7 65.47 20.84 -30.89
CA GLY A 7 65.28 19.59 -30.15
C GLY A 7 64.15 19.57 -29.13
N LEU A 8 63.34 20.66 -28.94
CA LEU A 8 62.36 20.79 -27.87
C LEU A 8 60.88 20.74 -28.29
N ALA A 9 60.58 20.45 -29.54
CA ALA A 9 59.21 20.42 -30.04
C ALA A 9 58.58 18.99 -30.10
N GLY A 10 59.29 17.96 -29.66
CA GLY A 10 58.85 16.54 -29.82
C GLY A 10 58.29 15.84 -28.55
N ALA A 11 58.32 16.51 -27.37
CA ALA A 11 58.00 15.82 -26.12
C ALA A 11 56.66 16.20 -25.46
N ALA A 12 55.81 17.04 -26.10
CA ALA A 12 54.54 17.53 -25.49
C ALA A 12 53.26 16.86 -26.06
N ALA A 13 53.37 15.81 -26.88
CA ALA A 13 52.22 15.23 -27.57
C ALA A 13 51.74 13.85 -27.03
N LEU A 14 52.15 13.46 -25.79
CA LEU A 14 51.89 12.09 -25.31
C LEU A 14 51.13 11.99 -23.96
N LEU A 15 50.37 13.06 -23.56
CA LEU A 15 49.51 12.99 -22.35
C LEU A 15 48.07 13.44 -22.59
N ALA A 16 47.54 13.31 -23.79
CA ALA A 16 46.10 13.26 -24.04
C ALA A 16 45.64 11.80 -23.85
N ILE A 17 45.68 11.29 -22.62
CA ILE A 17 44.89 10.12 -22.24
C ILE A 17 43.43 10.59 -22.38
N PRO A 18 42.64 10.04 -23.33
CA PRO A 18 41.22 10.29 -23.30
C PRO A 18 40.78 9.77 -21.93
N SER A 19 40.27 10.65 -21.06
CA SER A 19 39.46 10.23 -19.95
C SER A 19 38.37 9.39 -20.58
N LEU A 20 38.51 8.06 -20.52
CA LEU A 20 37.41 7.14 -20.74
C LEU A 20 36.31 7.66 -19.82
N ALA A 21 35.39 8.43 -20.43
CA ALA A 21 34.12 8.72 -19.81
C ALA A 21 33.62 7.35 -19.36
N ARG A 22 33.77 7.06 -18.07
CA ARG A 22 33.12 5.93 -17.45
C ARG A 22 31.67 6.11 -17.84
N ALA A 23 31.24 5.46 -18.91
CA ALA A 23 29.83 5.33 -19.21
C ALA A 23 29.24 4.95 -17.86
N GLN A 24 28.44 5.83 -17.28
CA GLN A 24 27.77 5.58 -16.00
C GLN A 24 27.11 4.24 -16.23
N ALA A 25 27.67 3.19 -15.57
CA ALA A 25 27.10 1.88 -15.65
C ALA A 25 25.63 2.07 -15.30
N GLY A 26 24.75 1.77 -16.28
CA GLY A 26 23.35 2.14 -16.17
C GLY A 26 22.80 1.54 -14.88
N TRP A 27 22.13 2.35 -14.05
CA TRP A 27 21.42 1.81 -12.90
C TRP A 27 20.32 0.85 -13.36
N PRO A 28 20.15 -0.31 -12.70
CA PRO A 28 20.94 -0.85 -11.61
C PRO A 28 22.19 -1.62 -12.12
N ASP A 29 23.31 -1.51 -11.39
CA ASP A 29 24.57 -2.22 -11.66
C ASP A 29 24.73 -3.49 -10.79
N ARG A 30 23.79 -3.72 -9.87
CA ARG A 30 23.71 -4.87 -8.95
C ARG A 30 22.26 -5.14 -8.55
N PRO A 31 21.96 -6.25 -7.85
CA PRO A 31 20.60 -6.55 -7.42
C PRO A 31 19.95 -5.43 -6.62
N VAL A 32 18.66 -5.18 -6.91
CA VAL A 32 17.80 -4.19 -6.22
C VAL A 32 16.93 -4.93 -5.22
N ARG A 33 16.89 -4.44 -3.98
CA ARG A 33 15.96 -4.95 -2.95
C ARG A 33 14.61 -4.28 -3.09
N VAL A 34 13.55 -5.08 -3.05
CA VAL A 34 12.16 -4.62 -3.02
C VAL A 34 11.57 -4.97 -1.66
N ILE A 35 11.62 -4.02 -0.72
CA ILE A 35 11.15 -4.23 0.65
C ILE A 35 9.62 -4.25 0.69
N VAL A 36 9.05 -5.20 1.43
CA VAL A 36 7.61 -5.33 1.67
C VAL A 36 7.37 -5.46 3.16
N GLY A 37 6.57 -4.56 3.75
CA GLY A 37 6.29 -4.52 5.20
C GLY A 37 5.32 -5.60 5.71
N PHE A 38 5.03 -6.62 4.89
CA PHE A 38 4.03 -7.65 5.16
C PHE A 38 4.53 -9.04 4.81
N PRO A 39 3.92 -10.10 5.36
CA PRO A 39 4.33 -11.48 5.06
C PRO A 39 4.20 -11.82 3.57
N GLY A 40 4.96 -12.82 3.13
CA GLY A 40 4.84 -13.41 1.79
C GLY A 40 3.42 -13.91 1.53
N GLY A 41 2.93 -13.73 0.29
CA GLY A 41 1.56 -14.07 -0.12
C GLY A 41 0.50 -13.04 0.29
N SER A 42 0.86 -12.00 1.04
CA SER A 42 -0.06 -10.88 1.31
C SER A 42 -0.30 -10.03 0.06
N THR A 43 -1.37 -9.24 0.09
CA THR A 43 -1.72 -8.33 -1.02
C THR A 43 -0.55 -7.43 -1.46
N PRO A 44 0.20 -6.75 -0.56
CA PRO A 44 1.39 -5.99 -0.96
C PRO A 44 2.51 -6.85 -1.56
N ASP A 45 2.70 -8.08 -1.10
CA ASP A 45 3.71 -8.99 -1.63
C ASP A 45 3.37 -9.45 -3.06
N ILE A 46 2.09 -9.71 -3.34
CA ILE A 46 1.62 -10.04 -4.70
C ILE A 46 1.97 -8.89 -5.66
N ALA A 47 1.66 -7.66 -5.28
CA ALA A 47 1.96 -6.48 -6.09
C ALA A 47 3.49 -6.28 -6.28
N ALA A 48 4.29 -6.50 -5.22
CA ALA A 48 5.73 -6.42 -5.29
C ALA A 48 6.33 -7.42 -6.30
N ARG A 49 5.90 -8.68 -6.23
CA ARG A 49 6.39 -9.73 -7.15
C ARG A 49 5.98 -9.49 -8.59
N ALA A 50 4.77 -8.95 -8.80
CA ALA A 50 4.27 -8.59 -10.11
C ALA A 50 5.18 -7.57 -10.81
N VAL A 51 5.54 -6.47 -10.13
CA VAL A 51 6.43 -5.46 -10.71
C VAL A 51 7.90 -5.89 -10.72
N ALA A 52 8.38 -6.61 -9.71
CA ALA A 52 9.77 -7.08 -9.61
C ALA A 52 10.15 -8.00 -10.77
N SER A 53 9.26 -8.90 -11.19
CA SER A 53 9.47 -9.78 -12.34
C SER A 53 9.68 -8.99 -13.64
N HIS A 54 8.86 -7.98 -13.89
CA HIS A 54 9.02 -7.11 -15.06
C HIS A 54 10.30 -6.28 -14.96
N PHE A 55 10.60 -5.68 -13.81
CA PHE A 55 11.83 -4.91 -13.62
C PHE A 55 13.07 -5.74 -13.89
N GLN A 56 13.13 -7.00 -13.39
CA GLN A 56 14.25 -7.89 -13.67
C GLN A 56 14.46 -8.08 -15.17
N SER A 57 13.39 -8.27 -15.94
CA SER A 57 13.47 -8.49 -17.39
C SER A 57 13.97 -7.26 -18.15
N VAL A 58 13.60 -6.06 -17.70
CA VAL A 58 13.89 -4.78 -18.39
C VAL A 58 15.25 -4.21 -17.97
N PHE A 59 15.57 -4.29 -16.67
CA PHE A 59 16.80 -3.70 -16.13
C PHE A 59 18.01 -4.65 -16.16
N GLY A 60 17.79 -5.94 -16.41
CA GLY A 60 18.87 -6.94 -16.52
C GLY A 60 19.55 -7.29 -15.19
N GLN A 61 19.01 -6.82 -14.05
CA GLN A 61 19.47 -7.14 -12.71
C GLN A 61 18.33 -7.73 -11.88
N PRO A 62 18.61 -8.60 -10.91
CA PRO A 62 17.59 -9.13 -10.02
C PRO A 62 16.89 -8.03 -9.20
N PHE A 63 15.55 -8.08 -9.12
CA PHE A 63 14.75 -7.31 -8.18
C PHE A 63 14.21 -8.28 -7.11
N VAL A 64 14.88 -8.32 -5.96
CA VAL A 64 14.65 -9.32 -4.91
C VAL A 64 13.64 -8.81 -3.89
N VAL A 65 12.48 -9.47 -3.81
CA VAL A 65 11.44 -9.14 -2.81
C VAL A 65 11.89 -9.65 -1.43
N GLU A 66 11.93 -8.73 -0.47
CA GLU A 66 12.31 -8.97 0.92
C GLU A 66 11.17 -8.58 1.86
N ASN A 67 10.55 -9.56 2.52
CA ASN A 67 9.44 -9.34 3.44
C ASN A 67 9.96 -9.00 4.84
N ARG A 68 9.69 -7.76 5.31
CA ARG A 68 10.01 -7.25 6.66
C ARG A 68 8.72 -6.89 7.38
N ALA A 69 7.98 -7.91 7.78
CA ALA A 69 6.69 -7.75 8.41
C ALA A 69 6.80 -7.24 9.84
N GLY A 70 5.80 -6.47 10.27
CA GLY A 70 5.63 -6.03 11.66
C GLY A 70 5.08 -4.61 11.78
N ALA A 71 4.48 -4.31 12.92
CA ALA A 71 3.88 -3.00 13.26
C ALA A 71 2.97 -2.46 12.15
N GLY A 72 2.04 -3.29 11.61
CA GLY A 72 1.13 -2.89 10.53
C GLY A 72 1.83 -2.48 9.23
N GLY A 73 3.08 -2.91 8.99
CA GLY A 73 3.89 -2.56 7.84
C GLY A 73 4.91 -1.44 8.10
N ALA A 74 4.91 -0.81 9.28
CA ALA A 74 5.80 0.30 9.60
C ALA A 74 7.28 -0.10 9.58
N ILE A 75 7.64 -1.32 10.03
CA ILE A 75 9.03 -1.82 10.01
C ILE A 75 9.58 -1.86 8.59
N GLY A 76 8.83 -2.41 7.64
CA GLY A 76 9.25 -2.45 6.24
C GLY A 76 9.29 -1.07 5.61
N THR A 77 8.32 -0.20 5.92
CA THR A 77 8.28 1.17 5.40
C THR A 77 9.44 2.01 5.94
N GLU A 78 9.81 1.86 7.21
CA GLU A 78 11.01 2.47 7.78
C GLU A 78 12.28 1.99 7.06
N ALA A 79 12.37 0.69 6.77
CA ALA A 79 13.52 0.14 6.04
C ALA A 79 13.65 0.72 4.62
N ILE A 80 12.55 1.10 3.96
CA ILE A 80 12.56 1.85 2.71
C ILE A 80 13.06 3.26 2.95
N ALA A 81 12.44 3.99 3.88
CA ALA A 81 12.72 5.39 4.17
C ALA A 81 14.20 5.64 4.56
N ARG A 82 14.82 4.70 5.28
CA ARG A 82 16.20 4.80 5.75
C ARG A 82 17.25 4.17 4.84
N ALA A 83 16.84 3.61 3.70
CA ALA A 83 17.82 3.02 2.78
C ALA A 83 18.67 4.11 2.11
N ASN A 84 19.98 3.88 2.07
CA ASN A 84 20.96 4.82 1.49
C ASN A 84 21.91 4.13 0.51
N ASP A 85 21.61 2.90 0.11
CA ASP A 85 22.47 2.07 -0.73
C ASP A 85 22.26 2.30 -2.25
N GLY A 86 21.28 3.12 -2.63
CA GLY A 86 20.91 3.41 -4.01
C GLY A 86 20.29 2.22 -4.76
N HIS A 87 20.08 1.06 -4.09
CA HIS A 87 19.55 -0.19 -4.66
C HIS A 87 18.43 -0.78 -3.80
N THR A 88 17.72 0.06 -3.08
CA THR A 88 16.52 -0.31 -2.32
C THR A 88 15.35 0.52 -2.80
N ILE A 89 14.25 -0.15 -3.11
CA ILE A 89 12.91 0.40 -3.27
C ILE A 89 11.96 -0.45 -2.44
N GLY A 90 10.70 -0.11 -2.37
CA GLY A 90 9.77 -0.99 -1.67
C GLY A 90 8.31 -0.65 -1.84
N ILE A 91 7.50 -1.55 -1.34
CA ILE A 91 6.04 -1.47 -1.36
C ILE A 91 5.55 -1.08 0.03
N SER A 92 4.68 -0.07 0.07
CA SER A 92 3.92 0.30 1.26
C SER A 92 2.43 0.50 0.92
N ILE A 93 1.61 0.58 1.97
CA ILE A 93 0.16 0.76 1.89
C ILE A 93 -0.28 1.99 2.68
N GLY A 94 -1.57 2.33 2.66
CA GLY A 94 -2.14 3.54 3.25
C GLY A 94 -1.64 3.88 4.65
N GLY A 95 -1.83 3.00 5.64
CA GLY A 95 -1.45 3.29 7.02
C GLY A 95 0.01 3.71 7.18
N PRO A 96 0.99 2.80 6.94
CA PRO A 96 2.40 3.11 7.13
C PRO A 96 2.95 4.18 6.18
N ALA A 97 2.38 4.37 4.99
CA ALA A 97 2.83 5.39 4.03
C ALA A 97 2.05 6.71 4.10
N SER A 98 1.10 6.87 5.04
CA SER A 98 0.34 8.12 5.21
C SER A 98 0.16 8.50 6.68
N THR A 99 -0.67 7.78 7.44
CA THR A 99 -1.15 8.18 8.77
C THR A 99 -0.29 7.71 9.94
N ALA A 100 0.74 6.90 9.70
CA ALA A 100 1.52 6.26 10.75
C ALA A 100 2.12 7.24 11.76
N ARG A 101 2.61 8.42 11.32
CA ARG A 101 3.17 9.43 12.20
C ARG A 101 2.12 10.17 13.05
N ILE A 102 0.88 10.25 12.55
CA ILE A 102 -0.24 10.80 13.33
C ILE A 102 -0.61 9.85 14.48
N LEU A 103 -0.58 8.54 14.18
CA LEU A 103 -0.81 7.50 15.18
C LEU A 103 0.31 7.43 16.21
N ASN A 104 1.55 7.47 15.76
CA ASN A 104 2.75 7.39 16.59
C ASN A 104 3.70 8.56 16.28
N PRO A 105 3.65 9.66 17.04
CA PRO A 105 4.56 10.79 16.88
C PRO A 105 6.05 10.46 17.08
N GLN A 106 6.36 9.33 17.74
CA GLN A 106 7.73 8.83 17.95
C GLN A 106 8.23 7.97 16.78
N LEU A 107 7.43 7.83 15.70
CA LEU A 107 7.82 7.04 14.54
C LEU A 107 9.15 7.56 13.96
N ALA A 108 10.05 6.64 13.66
CA ALA A 108 11.39 6.98 13.23
C ALA A 108 11.49 7.56 11.80
N TYR A 109 10.40 7.54 11.03
CA TYR A 109 10.31 8.16 9.70
C TYR A 109 9.04 9.01 9.58
N ASP A 110 9.06 9.96 8.64
CA ASP A 110 7.88 10.73 8.23
C ASP A 110 7.43 10.28 6.84
N PRO A 111 6.23 9.68 6.71
CA PRO A 111 5.75 9.23 5.40
C PRO A 111 5.66 10.34 4.34
N ALA A 112 5.45 11.59 4.76
CA ALA A 112 5.31 12.72 3.84
C ALA A 112 6.64 13.19 3.23
N THR A 113 7.76 13.00 3.94
CA THR A 113 9.08 13.53 3.54
C THR A 113 10.12 12.44 3.27
N ASP A 114 10.02 11.29 3.94
CA ASP A 114 11.06 10.26 3.92
C ASP A 114 10.75 9.12 2.94
N LEU A 115 9.65 9.25 2.18
CA LEU A 115 9.27 8.35 1.10
C LEU A 115 9.13 9.13 -0.21
N MET A 116 9.87 8.70 -1.23
CA MET A 116 9.73 9.24 -2.58
C MET A 116 8.71 8.39 -3.35
N PRO A 117 7.51 8.91 -3.67
CA PRO A 117 6.52 8.18 -4.44
C PRO A 117 7.04 7.83 -5.84
N ILE A 118 6.86 6.58 -6.26
CA ILE A 118 7.17 6.12 -7.63
C ILE A 118 5.87 5.91 -8.40
N SER A 119 4.96 5.06 -7.89
CA SER A 119 3.71 4.75 -8.58
C SER A 119 2.67 4.19 -7.60
N LEU A 120 1.44 4.64 -7.72
CA LEU A 120 0.29 3.91 -7.23
C LEU A 120 0.09 2.69 -8.15
N LEU A 121 0.46 1.51 -7.67
CA LEU A 121 0.39 0.30 -8.49
C LEU A 121 -1.04 -0.16 -8.68
N ALA A 122 -1.80 -0.20 -7.61
CA ALA A 122 -3.18 -0.67 -7.60
C ALA A 122 -3.93 -0.18 -6.36
N ARG A 123 -5.25 -0.24 -6.44
CA ARG A 123 -6.17 -0.01 -5.33
C ARG A 123 -7.12 -1.19 -5.20
N LEU A 124 -7.78 -1.31 -4.06
CA LEU A 124 -8.76 -2.36 -3.81
C LEU A 124 -9.85 -1.83 -2.88
N PRO A 125 -11.13 -2.07 -3.20
CA PRO A 125 -12.20 -1.70 -2.31
C PRO A 125 -12.25 -2.64 -1.10
N PHE A 126 -12.86 -2.16 -0.04
CA PHE A 126 -13.15 -2.96 1.15
C PHE A 126 -14.61 -3.39 1.15
N VAL A 127 -14.87 -4.57 1.65
CA VAL A 127 -16.22 -5.09 1.89
C VAL A 127 -16.53 -4.97 3.37
N VAL A 128 -17.62 -4.29 3.71
CA VAL A 128 -18.20 -4.31 5.06
C VAL A 128 -18.97 -5.60 5.19
N ALA A 129 -18.40 -6.57 5.90
CA ALA A 129 -18.93 -7.90 6.08
C ALA A 129 -19.35 -8.14 7.54
N VAL A 130 -20.44 -8.85 7.74
CA VAL A 130 -20.95 -9.25 9.06
C VAL A 130 -21.09 -10.75 9.16
N HIS A 131 -20.96 -11.29 10.38
CA HIS A 131 -21.34 -12.67 10.67
C HIS A 131 -22.85 -12.87 10.42
N PRO A 132 -23.30 -14.01 9.89
CA PRO A 132 -24.71 -14.24 9.55
C PRO A 132 -25.70 -14.10 10.70
N ALA A 133 -25.24 -14.29 11.95
CA ALA A 133 -26.07 -14.08 13.14
C ALA A 133 -26.42 -12.61 13.42
N VAL A 134 -25.71 -11.64 12.82
CA VAL A 134 -26.10 -10.23 12.89
C VAL A 134 -27.33 -10.03 12.00
N PRO A 135 -28.48 -9.60 12.54
CA PRO A 135 -29.71 -9.46 11.77
C PRO A 135 -29.74 -8.17 10.97
N ALA A 136 -28.75 -7.99 10.08
CA ALA A 136 -28.63 -6.83 9.20
C ALA A 136 -28.32 -7.29 7.76
N ARG A 137 -28.99 -6.68 6.77
CA ARG A 137 -28.82 -6.89 5.33
C ARG A 137 -28.43 -5.59 4.60
N SER A 138 -28.36 -4.48 5.34
CA SER A 138 -27.94 -3.17 4.87
C SER A 138 -27.14 -2.44 5.95
N LEU A 139 -26.44 -1.36 5.60
CA LEU A 139 -25.76 -0.53 6.60
C LEU A 139 -26.77 0.16 7.53
N ALA A 140 -27.94 0.57 7.03
CA ALA A 140 -29.01 1.15 7.85
C ALA A 140 -29.54 0.15 8.89
N GLU A 141 -29.75 -1.12 8.52
CA GLU A 141 -30.14 -2.16 9.48
C GLU A 141 -29.02 -2.47 10.49
N LEU A 142 -27.77 -2.41 10.07
CA LEU A 142 -26.62 -2.53 11.00
C LEU A 142 -26.61 -1.40 12.03
N VAL A 143 -26.89 -0.16 11.61
CA VAL A 143 -27.02 1.00 12.51
C VAL A 143 -28.15 0.78 13.51
N ALA A 144 -29.33 0.36 13.05
CA ALA A 144 -30.47 0.10 13.92
C ALA A 144 -30.17 -1.01 14.94
N HIS A 145 -29.55 -2.11 14.49
CA HIS A 145 -29.17 -3.21 15.35
C HIS A 145 -28.11 -2.79 16.39
N ALA A 146 -27.07 -2.06 15.98
CA ALA A 146 -26.03 -1.60 16.88
C ALA A 146 -26.55 -0.63 17.96
N LYS A 147 -27.45 0.28 17.58
CA LYS A 147 -28.13 1.21 18.52
C LYS A 147 -29.01 0.47 19.54
N ALA A 148 -29.65 -0.60 19.12
CA ALA A 148 -30.47 -1.43 20.02
C ALA A 148 -29.63 -2.32 20.94
N ASN A 149 -28.35 -2.51 20.65
CA ASN A 149 -27.44 -3.40 21.37
C ASN A 149 -26.09 -2.72 21.65
N PRO A 150 -26.04 -1.63 22.43
CA PRO A 150 -24.81 -0.89 22.68
C PRO A 150 -23.75 -1.79 23.35
N GLY A 151 -22.48 -1.68 22.91
CA GLY A 151 -21.35 -2.46 23.42
C GLY A 151 -21.35 -3.96 23.08
N ARG A 152 -22.32 -4.45 22.28
CA ARG A 152 -22.42 -5.87 21.94
C ARG A 152 -21.73 -6.26 20.63
N LEU A 153 -21.38 -5.30 19.80
CA LEU A 153 -20.73 -5.54 18.52
C LEU A 153 -19.24 -5.28 18.63
N ASN A 154 -18.47 -6.32 18.30
CA ASN A 154 -17.02 -6.21 18.12
C ASN A 154 -16.70 -6.15 16.64
N TYR A 155 -15.81 -5.25 16.23
CA TYR A 155 -15.34 -5.19 14.86
C TYR A 155 -13.83 -5.47 14.75
N GLY A 156 -13.45 -6.25 13.74
CA GLY A 156 -12.07 -6.65 13.52
C GLY A 156 -11.33 -5.75 12.54
N SER A 157 -10.03 -5.61 12.75
CA SER A 157 -9.08 -5.08 11.77
C SER A 157 -7.69 -5.68 11.96
N VAL A 158 -6.75 -5.33 11.07
CA VAL A 158 -5.34 -5.76 11.18
C VAL A 158 -4.47 -4.71 11.88
N GLY A 159 -5.08 -3.96 12.80
CA GLY A 159 -4.39 -3.00 13.66
C GLY A 159 -4.95 -1.58 13.57
N ALA A 160 -4.62 -0.80 14.59
CA ALA A 160 -5.04 0.60 14.70
C ALA A 160 -4.56 1.44 13.51
N GLY A 161 -5.45 2.28 12.97
CA GLY A 161 -5.15 3.16 11.84
C GLY A 161 -5.04 2.49 10.48
N THR A 162 -5.26 1.17 10.38
CA THR A 162 -5.44 0.52 9.07
C THR A 162 -6.80 0.91 8.47
N LEU A 163 -6.93 0.83 7.15
CA LEU A 163 -8.15 1.28 6.48
C LEU A 163 -9.41 0.57 7.02
N GLY A 164 -9.35 -0.75 7.26
CA GLY A 164 -10.47 -1.49 7.84
C GLY A 164 -10.89 -0.97 9.22
N HIS A 165 -9.93 -0.56 10.05
CA HIS A 165 -10.21 0.13 11.31
C HIS A 165 -10.86 1.50 11.04
N LEU A 166 -10.22 2.35 10.23
CA LEU A 166 -10.65 3.75 10.02
C LEU A 166 -12.04 3.85 9.39
N VAL A 167 -12.34 3.03 8.39
CA VAL A 167 -13.67 2.97 7.77
C VAL A 167 -14.74 2.57 8.78
N THR A 168 -14.48 1.56 9.59
CA THR A 168 -15.46 1.11 10.59
C THR A 168 -15.59 2.11 11.74
N ALA A 169 -14.48 2.72 12.19
CA ALA A 169 -14.49 3.75 13.22
C ALA A 169 -15.20 5.04 12.75
N GLU A 170 -14.99 5.45 11.48
CA GLU A 170 -15.71 6.58 10.87
C GLU A 170 -17.22 6.31 10.84
N PHE A 171 -17.62 5.11 10.41
CA PHE A 171 -19.02 4.70 10.40
C PHE A 171 -19.63 4.68 11.81
N ALA A 172 -18.93 4.09 12.78
CA ALA A 172 -19.37 4.08 14.17
C ALA A 172 -19.53 5.50 14.76
N ALA A 173 -18.54 6.36 14.53
CA ALA A 173 -18.55 7.73 15.03
C ALA A 173 -19.67 8.57 14.40
N ARG A 174 -19.94 8.39 13.09
CA ARG A 174 -21.02 9.08 12.36
C ARG A 174 -22.37 8.82 12.97
N HIS A 175 -22.64 7.60 13.40
CA HIS A 175 -23.93 7.16 13.92
C HIS A 175 -24.01 7.10 15.45
N GLY A 176 -22.92 7.43 16.16
CA GLY A 176 -22.84 7.34 17.61
C GLY A 176 -23.00 5.90 18.12
N LEU A 177 -22.39 4.93 17.42
CA LEU A 177 -22.46 3.52 17.77
C LEU A 177 -21.40 3.15 18.80
N ASP A 178 -21.81 2.42 19.82
CA ASP A 178 -20.91 1.81 20.81
C ASP A 178 -20.50 0.42 20.32
N MET A 179 -19.29 0.35 19.73
CA MET A 179 -18.70 -0.87 19.19
C MET A 179 -17.23 -0.99 19.61
N THR A 180 -16.79 -2.21 19.92
CA THR A 180 -15.42 -2.47 20.38
C THR A 180 -14.52 -2.88 19.22
N HIS A 181 -13.38 -2.21 19.06
CA HIS A 181 -12.33 -2.62 18.12
C HIS A 181 -11.52 -3.79 18.65
N VAL A 182 -11.32 -4.81 17.81
CA VAL A 182 -10.47 -5.98 18.10
C VAL A 182 -9.39 -6.10 17.03
N PRO A 183 -8.13 -5.80 17.37
CA PRO A 183 -7.02 -5.89 16.43
C PRO A 183 -6.52 -7.34 16.27
N PHE A 184 -6.13 -7.68 15.05
CA PHE A 184 -5.54 -8.97 14.68
C PHE A 184 -4.20 -8.78 13.98
N ARG A 185 -3.35 -9.82 14.04
CA ARG A 185 -2.02 -9.79 13.41
C ARG A 185 -2.06 -9.95 11.89
N SER A 186 -3.16 -10.48 11.35
CA SER A 186 -3.29 -10.73 9.90
C SER A 186 -4.75 -10.74 9.45
N VAL A 187 -4.97 -10.47 8.16
CA VAL A 187 -6.31 -10.53 7.55
C VAL A 187 -6.90 -11.95 7.61
N PRO A 188 -6.19 -13.04 7.28
CA PRO A 188 -6.73 -14.39 7.41
C PRO A 188 -7.22 -14.71 8.83
N GLN A 189 -6.46 -14.31 9.86
CA GLN A 189 -6.89 -14.48 11.24
C GLN A 189 -8.19 -13.75 11.53
N SER A 190 -8.30 -12.46 11.17
CA SER A 190 -9.52 -11.68 11.43
C SER A 190 -10.74 -12.23 10.67
N VAL A 191 -10.55 -12.71 9.45
CA VAL A 191 -11.62 -13.38 8.68
C VAL A 191 -12.06 -14.67 9.36
N THR A 192 -11.14 -15.48 9.87
CA THR A 192 -11.47 -16.69 10.64
C THR A 192 -12.31 -16.36 11.88
N GLU A 193 -11.97 -15.29 12.60
CA GLU A 193 -12.70 -14.82 13.77
C GLU A 193 -14.10 -14.30 13.43
N LEU A 194 -14.25 -13.65 12.27
CA LEU A 194 -15.55 -13.22 11.73
C LEU A 194 -16.42 -14.42 11.39
N VAL A 195 -15.90 -15.41 10.64
CA VAL A 195 -16.62 -16.63 10.28
C VAL A 195 -17.03 -17.43 11.51
N ALA A 196 -16.20 -17.45 12.55
CA ALA A 196 -16.50 -18.09 13.81
C ALA A 196 -17.46 -17.30 14.73
N GLY A 197 -17.85 -16.06 14.35
CA GLY A 197 -18.75 -15.20 15.13
C GLY A 197 -18.13 -14.59 16.39
N ARG A 198 -16.81 -14.70 16.57
CA ARG A 198 -16.11 -14.08 17.72
C ARG A 198 -15.98 -12.55 17.57
N ILE A 199 -15.98 -12.05 16.33
CA ILE A 199 -16.29 -10.66 16.00
C ILE A 199 -17.54 -10.63 15.11
N GLN A 200 -18.31 -9.54 15.16
CA GLN A 200 -19.59 -9.43 14.49
C GLN A 200 -19.50 -8.78 13.11
N LEU A 201 -18.48 -7.94 12.90
CA LEU A 201 -18.26 -7.29 11.61
C LEU A 201 -16.78 -6.97 11.37
N MET A 202 -16.44 -6.74 10.12
CA MET A 202 -15.18 -6.13 9.71
C MET A 202 -15.32 -5.44 8.36
N ALA A 203 -14.52 -4.41 8.11
CA ALA A 203 -14.24 -3.95 6.77
C ALA A 203 -12.92 -4.60 6.31
N ALA A 204 -12.98 -5.45 5.29
CA ALA A 204 -11.83 -6.20 4.78
C ALA A 204 -11.62 -5.96 3.29
N ALA A 205 -10.38 -6.07 2.84
CA ALA A 205 -10.03 -6.06 1.43
C ALA A 205 -10.88 -7.08 0.64
N SER A 206 -11.44 -6.68 -0.49
CA SER A 206 -12.37 -7.51 -1.30
C SER A 206 -11.81 -8.90 -1.59
N GLY A 207 -10.56 -9.00 -2.03
CA GLY A 207 -9.92 -10.28 -2.32
C GLY A 207 -9.77 -11.22 -1.12
N ALA A 208 -9.87 -10.69 0.10
CA ALA A 208 -9.72 -11.49 1.32
C ALA A 208 -11.04 -12.08 1.83
N VAL A 209 -12.20 -11.51 1.47
CA VAL A 209 -13.48 -11.86 2.10
C VAL A 209 -14.57 -12.29 1.11
N LEU A 210 -14.44 -11.96 -0.19
CA LEU A 210 -15.46 -12.31 -1.18
C LEU A 210 -15.67 -13.82 -1.34
N GLY A 211 -14.66 -14.65 -1.11
CA GLY A 211 -14.82 -16.11 -1.06
C GLY A 211 -15.85 -16.52 -0.01
N GLN A 212 -15.66 -16.06 1.23
CA GLN A 212 -16.55 -16.35 2.36
C GLN A 212 -17.95 -15.76 2.16
N VAL A 213 -18.06 -14.63 1.44
CA VAL A 213 -19.38 -14.07 1.07
C VAL A 213 -20.10 -14.99 0.09
N ARG A 214 -19.41 -15.49 -0.95
CA ARG A 214 -20.00 -16.43 -1.93
C ARG A 214 -20.41 -17.75 -1.29
N ASP A 215 -19.64 -18.24 -0.34
CA ASP A 215 -19.91 -19.46 0.43
C ASP A 215 -21.01 -19.26 1.49
N GLY A 216 -21.50 -18.03 1.69
CA GLY A 216 -22.49 -17.68 2.71
C GLY A 216 -21.97 -17.75 4.16
N ALA A 217 -20.66 -17.93 4.35
CA ALA A 217 -20.04 -17.97 5.68
C ALA A 217 -20.05 -16.58 6.37
N VAL A 218 -20.08 -15.50 5.59
CA VAL A 218 -20.31 -14.12 6.04
C VAL A 218 -21.26 -13.42 5.08
N ARG A 219 -21.87 -12.32 5.52
CA ARG A 219 -22.75 -11.48 4.70
C ARG A 219 -22.10 -10.16 4.40
N ALA A 220 -22.00 -9.78 3.11
CA ALA A 220 -21.60 -8.45 2.70
C ALA A 220 -22.79 -7.48 2.82
N LEU A 221 -22.56 -6.33 3.45
CA LEU A 221 -23.55 -5.25 3.54
C LEU A 221 -23.28 -4.13 2.55
N ALA A 222 -22.01 -3.83 2.31
CA ALA A 222 -21.58 -2.79 1.39
C ALA A 222 -20.16 -3.01 0.89
N ILE A 223 -19.83 -2.33 -0.20
CA ILE A 223 -18.44 -2.19 -0.69
C ILE A 223 -18.07 -0.71 -0.72
N THR A 224 -16.78 -0.40 -0.50
CA THR A 224 -16.30 0.98 -0.37
C THR A 224 -15.84 1.61 -1.69
N SER A 225 -16.09 0.97 -2.84
CA SER A 225 -15.76 1.52 -4.15
C SER A 225 -16.65 2.71 -4.55
N ASP A 226 -16.18 3.53 -5.51
CA ASP A 226 -16.95 4.64 -6.08
C ASP A 226 -18.23 4.15 -6.79
N GLY A 227 -18.15 3.00 -7.47
CA GLY A 227 -19.26 2.34 -8.17
C GLY A 227 -19.29 0.85 -7.84
N ARG A 228 -20.25 0.13 -8.42
CA ARG A 228 -20.38 -1.32 -8.26
C ARG A 228 -19.10 -2.02 -8.67
N PHE A 229 -18.58 -2.88 -7.78
CA PHE A 229 -17.32 -3.59 -8.03
C PHE A 229 -17.54 -4.72 -9.02
N PRO A 230 -16.79 -4.78 -10.16
CA PRO A 230 -17.07 -5.76 -11.21
C PRO A 230 -17.02 -7.22 -10.77
N GLN A 231 -16.24 -7.54 -9.73
CA GLN A 231 -16.13 -8.92 -9.21
C GLN A 231 -17.25 -9.29 -8.21
N ALA A 232 -18.06 -8.32 -7.79
CA ALA A 232 -19.20 -8.49 -6.88
C ALA A 232 -20.25 -7.39 -7.12
N PRO A 233 -20.85 -7.33 -8.34
CA PRO A 233 -21.76 -6.25 -8.73
C PRO A 233 -23.09 -6.26 -7.95
N GLU A 234 -23.41 -7.37 -7.30
CA GLU A 234 -24.58 -7.53 -6.43
C GLU A 234 -24.44 -6.78 -5.10
N ILE A 235 -23.22 -6.49 -4.63
CA ILE A 235 -23.00 -5.80 -3.37
C ILE A 235 -23.16 -4.28 -3.60
N PRO A 236 -24.08 -3.60 -2.89
CA PRO A 236 -24.25 -2.15 -3.02
C PRO A 236 -23.03 -1.42 -2.46
N THR A 237 -22.73 -0.23 -3.00
CA THR A 237 -21.69 0.61 -2.42
C THR A 237 -22.17 1.29 -1.14
N ALA A 238 -21.24 1.69 -0.27
CA ALA A 238 -21.56 2.50 0.90
C ALA A 238 -22.17 3.87 0.47
N THR A 239 -21.71 4.42 -0.66
CA THR A 239 -22.21 5.67 -1.24
C THR A 239 -23.66 5.52 -1.72
N GLU A 240 -24.01 4.41 -2.40
CA GLU A 240 -25.42 4.13 -2.80
C GLU A 240 -26.36 4.06 -1.60
N GLN A 241 -25.86 3.63 -0.45
CA GLN A 241 -26.64 3.56 0.79
C GLN A 241 -26.62 4.88 1.59
N ASN A 242 -25.95 5.93 1.11
CA ASN A 242 -25.74 7.23 1.80
C ASN A 242 -24.98 7.08 3.15
N GLU A 243 -24.19 6.01 3.31
CA GLU A 243 -23.54 5.62 4.57
C GLU A 243 -22.02 5.83 4.56
N GLY A 244 -21.50 6.58 3.61
CA GLY A 244 -20.10 6.92 3.54
C GLY A 244 -19.65 7.41 2.18
N SER A 245 -18.40 7.84 2.11
CA SER A 245 -17.69 8.12 0.86
C SER A 245 -16.79 6.94 0.50
N ALA A 246 -16.45 6.86 -0.79
CA ALA A 246 -15.52 5.82 -1.25
C ALA A 246 -14.20 5.83 -0.46
N ALA A 247 -13.70 4.64 -0.19
CA ALA A 247 -12.42 4.42 0.47
C ALA A 247 -11.77 3.16 -0.13
N TYR A 248 -10.52 3.31 -0.54
CA TYR A 248 -9.75 2.22 -1.12
C TYR A 248 -8.53 1.91 -0.28
N GLY A 249 -8.27 0.63 -0.05
CA GLY A 249 -6.91 0.21 0.21
C GLY A 249 -6.09 0.42 -1.06
N TRP A 250 -4.83 0.72 -0.91
CA TRP A 250 -3.94 0.95 -2.04
C TRP A 250 -2.54 0.43 -1.76
N VAL A 251 -1.84 0.15 -2.83
CA VAL A 251 -0.46 -0.33 -2.81
C VAL A 251 0.39 0.61 -3.64
N GLY A 252 1.34 1.26 -2.99
CA GLY A 252 2.27 2.20 -3.61
C GLY A 252 3.69 1.67 -3.64
N LEU A 253 4.39 1.96 -4.73
CA LEU A 253 5.83 1.76 -4.88
C LEU A 253 6.55 3.04 -4.48
N PHE A 254 7.57 2.91 -3.63
CA PHE A 254 8.33 4.02 -3.08
C PHE A 254 9.84 3.79 -3.18
N ALA A 255 10.58 4.87 -3.22
CA ALA A 255 12.03 4.91 -3.06
C ALA A 255 12.43 5.68 -1.80
N PRO A 256 13.66 5.52 -1.29
CA PRO A 256 14.20 6.35 -0.22
C PRO A 256 14.44 7.79 -0.69
N PRO A 257 14.59 8.75 0.25
CA PRO A 257 14.97 10.13 -0.04
C PRO A 257 16.27 10.20 -0.86
N GLY A 258 16.38 11.23 -1.71
CA GLY A 258 17.57 11.44 -2.53
C GLY A 258 17.66 10.54 -3.77
N THR A 259 16.65 9.69 -4.04
CA THR A 259 16.59 8.94 -5.30
C THR A 259 16.44 9.89 -6.49
N PRO A 260 17.30 9.81 -7.53
CA PRO A 260 17.25 10.71 -8.67
C PRO A 260 15.88 10.70 -9.38
N ALA A 261 15.38 11.87 -9.76
CA ALA A 261 14.06 12.02 -10.39
C ALA A 261 13.92 11.20 -11.69
N GLU A 262 14.99 11.11 -12.49
CA GLU A 262 15.02 10.29 -13.70
C GLU A 262 14.81 8.80 -13.38
N ARG A 263 15.41 8.30 -12.29
CA ARG A 263 15.23 6.92 -11.85
C ARG A 263 13.79 6.67 -11.39
N ILE A 264 13.20 7.61 -10.64
CA ILE A 264 11.80 7.54 -10.23
C ILE A 264 10.89 7.48 -11.45
N ALA A 265 11.08 8.36 -12.42
CA ALA A 265 10.28 8.40 -13.65
C ALA A 265 10.41 7.09 -14.45
N ARG A 266 11.63 6.56 -14.60
CA ARG A 266 11.87 5.29 -15.30
C ARG A 266 11.20 4.11 -14.58
N LEU A 267 11.33 4.03 -13.25
CA LEU A 267 10.65 2.99 -12.45
C LEU A 267 9.13 3.09 -12.56
N ALA A 268 8.56 4.29 -12.54
CA ALA A 268 7.12 4.48 -12.70
C ALA A 268 6.63 4.02 -14.08
N ALA A 269 7.33 4.39 -15.14
CA ALA A 269 7.00 3.97 -16.50
C ALA A 269 7.07 2.45 -16.67
N GLU A 270 8.11 1.81 -16.12
CA GLU A 270 8.25 0.35 -16.19
C GLU A 270 7.26 -0.39 -15.27
N ALA A 271 6.89 0.18 -14.13
CA ALA A 271 5.83 -0.37 -13.30
C ALA A 271 4.49 -0.42 -14.06
N ALA A 272 4.13 0.68 -14.73
CA ALA A 272 2.92 0.73 -15.55
C ALA A 272 2.93 -0.32 -16.68
N ARG A 273 4.08 -0.49 -17.37
CA ARG A 273 4.24 -1.51 -18.42
C ARG A 273 4.12 -2.94 -17.85
N GLY A 274 4.76 -3.21 -16.73
CA GLY A 274 4.70 -4.51 -16.05
C GLY A 274 3.29 -4.88 -15.61
N LEU A 275 2.53 -3.90 -15.10
CA LEU A 275 1.13 -4.06 -14.73
C LEU A 275 0.20 -4.25 -15.93
N ALA A 276 0.59 -3.80 -17.12
CA ALA A 276 -0.19 -4.01 -18.36
C ALA A 276 0.01 -5.42 -18.97
N VAL A 277 0.97 -6.21 -18.48
CA VAL A 277 1.18 -7.59 -18.97
C VAL A 277 -0.04 -8.45 -18.60
N PRO A 278 -0.64 -9.20 -19.57
CA PRO A 278 -1.88 -9.93 -19.33
C PRO A 278 -1.83 -10.91 -18.14
N GLN A 279 -0.72 -11.61 -17.97
CA GLN A 279 -0.54 -12.54 -16.83
C GLN A 279 -0.50 -11.79 -15.49
N THR A 280 0.14 -10.61 -15.45
CA THR A 280 0.18 -9.74 -14.27
C THR A 280 -1.21 -9.21 -13.95
N GLN A 281 -1.94 -8.75 -14.98
CA GLN A 281 -3.32 -8.26 -14.82
C GLN A 281 -4.22 -9.35 -14.25
N ALA A 282 -4.16 -10.57 -14.80
CA ALA A 282 -4.96 -11.68 -14.32
C ALA A 282 -4.68 -12.00 -12.84
N ALA A 283 -3.40 -12.07 -12.44
CA ALA A 283 -3.00 -12.33 -11.07
C ALA A 283 -3.45 -11.23 -10.10
N MET A 284 -3.26 -9.96 -10.49
CA MET A 284 -3.66 -8.80 -9.67
C MET A 284 -5.18 -8.72 -9.54
N THR A 285 -5.94 -8.92 -10.62
CA THR A 285 -7.41 -8.94 -10.60
C THR A 285 -7.92 -10.08 -9.73
N ALA A 286 -7.34 -11.28 -9.84
CA ALA A 286 -7.72 -12.42 -8.98
C ALA A 286 -7.49 -12.13 -7.49
N ALA A 287 -6.50 -11.31 -7.14
CA ALA A 287 -6.24 -10.84 -5.79
C ALA A 287 -7.16 -9.68 -5.34
N GLY A 288 -8.13 -9.27 -6.16
CA GLY A 288 -9.10 -8.21 -5.84
C GLY A 288 -8.63 -6.79 -6.15
N PHE A 289 -7.56 -6.63 -6.91
CA PHE A 289 -7.04 -5.32 -7.27
C PHE A 289 -7.74 -4.69 -8.47
N GLU A 290 -7.91 -3.37 -8.41
CA GLU A 290 -8.06 -2.48 -9.56
C GLU A 290 -6.67 -1.91 -9.88
N ILE A 291 -6.13 -2.24 -11.06
CA ILE A 291 -4.80 -1.82 -11.47
C ILE A 291 -4.83 -0.34 -11.84
N VAL A 292 -3.80 0.41 -11.43
CA VAL A 292 -3.67 1.85 -11.71
C VAL A 292 -2.40 2.15 -12.50
N GLY A 293 -1.21 1.81 -12.00
CA GLY A 293 0.06 2.04 -12.68
C GLY A 293 0.33 3.53 -12.91
N SER A 294 0.21 4.36 -11.88
CA SER A 294 0.20 5.83 -12.00
C SER A 294 1.57 6.46 -12.16
N GLN A 295 1.57 7.74 -12.54
CA GLN A 295 2.72 8.63 -12.37
C GLN A 295 2.97 8.96 -10.89
N PRO A 296 4.19 9.40 -10.50
CA PRO A 296 4.57 9.66 -9.10
C PRO A 296 3.67 10.69 -8.40
N ASP A 297 3.24 11.73 -9.10
CA ASP A 297 2.40 12.79 -8.53
C ASP A 297 1.02 12.30 -8.09
N THR A 298 0.45 11.33 -8.76
CA THR A 298 -0.82 10.70 -8.35
C THR A 298 -0.68 10.04 -6.99
N LEU A 299 0.39 9.29 -6.76
CA LEU A 299 0.63 8.66 -5.46
C LEU A 299 0.92 9.72 -4.37
N ARG A 300 1.67 10.78 -4.71
CA ARG A 300 1.94 11.90 -3.78
C ARG A 300 0.64 12.56 -3.32
N GLN A 301 -0.25 12.88 -4.28
CA GLN A 301 -1.54 13.49 -3.99
C GLN A 301 -2.43 12.56 -3.16
N LEU A 302 -2.42 11.25 -3.46
CA LEU A 302 -3.16 10.26 -2.67
C LEU A 302 -2.67 10.24 -1.22
N VAL A 303 -1.36 10.17 -0.97
CA VAL A 303 -0.79 10.20 0.40
C VAL A 303 -1.23 11.48 1.14
N ALA A 304 -1.15 12.63 0.49
CA ALA A 304 -1.58 13.89 1.09
C ALA A 304 -3.09 13.91 1.42
N SER A 305 -3.92 13.41 0.51
CA SER A 305 -5.38 13.31 0.71
C SER A 305 -5.75 12.35 1.84
N GLU A 306 -5.06 11.23 1.97
CA GLU A 306 -5.23 10.26 3.06
C GLU A 306 -4.90 10.88 4.43
N ILE A 307 -3.78 11.62 4.51
CA ILE A 307 -3.40 12.35 5.72
C ILE A 307 -4.50 13.38 6.09
N GLY A 308 -4.99 14.13 5.11
CA GLY A 308 -6.04 15.14 5.30
C GLY A 308 -7.40 14.54 5.72
N ARG A 309 -7.75 13.37 5.19
CA ARG A 309 -9.01 12.68 5.50
C ARG A 309 -8.97 12.00 6.88
N TRP A 310 -7.97 11.18 7.10
CA TRP A 310 -7.93 10.31 8.26
C TRP A 310 -7.28 10.96 9.50
N GLY A 311 -6.40 11.95 9.31
CA GLY A 311 -5.73 12.63 10.40
C GLY A 311 -6.68 13.23 11.43
N PRO A 312 -7.66 14.06 11.02
CA PRO A 312 -8.66 14.62 11.94
C PRO A 312 -9.51 13.55 12.64
N LEU A 313 -9.84 12.44 11.95
CA LEU A 313 -10.59 11.34 12.54
C LEU A 313 -9.78 10.63 13.63
N ILE A 314 -8.52 10.29 13.33
CA ILE A 314 -7.60 9.64 14.27
C ILE A 314 -7.45 10.49 15.54
N GLN A 315 -7.24 11.79 15.39
CA GLN A 315 -7.09 12.72 16.52
C GLN A 315 -8.38 12.83 17.33
N ARG A 316 -9.53 13.01 16.68
CA ARG A 316 -10.82 13.16 17.34
C ARG A 316 -11.23 11.93 18.12
N LEU A 317 -10.98 10.74 17.59
CA LEU A 317 -11.31 9.47 18.24
C LEU A 317 -10.22 8.97 19.20
N GLY A 318 -9.09 9.68 19.30
CA GLY A 318 -7.98 9.28 20.16
C GLY A 318 -7.37 7.93 19.79
N ILE A 319 -7.43 7.56 18.50
CA ILE A 319 -6.88 6.28 18.02
C ILE A 319 -5.36 6.27 18.27
N ARG A 320 -4.86 5.21 18.92
CA ARG A 320 -3.45 5.02 19.26
C ARG A 320 -2.97 3.67 18.73
N PRO A 321 -1.66 3.52 18.47
CA PRO A 321 -1.08 2.20 18.22
C PRO A 321 -1.36 1.27 19.41
N GLU A 322 -1.47 0.00 19.12
CA GLU A 322 -1.54 -1.04 20.13
C GLU A 322 -0.16 -1.14 20.85
N SER A 323 -0.20 -1.25 22.15
CA SER A 323 1.00 -1.40 23.00
C SER A 323 1.65 -2.79 22.82
#